data_1f26861c91f33b3bc33311dda008f423
#
_entry.id   1f26861c91f33b3bc33311dda008f423
#
_cell.length_a   1.000
_cell.length_b   1.000
_cell.length_c   1.000
_cell.angle_alpha   90.00
_cell.angle_beta   90.00
_cell.angle_gamma   90.00
#
_symmetry.space_group_name_H-M   'P 1'
#
loop_
_entity.id
_entity.type
_entity.pdbx_description
1 polymer ?
#
loop_
_entity_poly.entity_id
_entity_poly.type
_entity_poly.pdbx_seq_one_letter_code
_entity_poly.pdbx_strand_id
1 'polypeptide(L)'
;MNKILILVIIIAFSAGNAHAKELKSLVNLKGYWKFSIGDDPQWASPDYNDSKWTKVFVPQSWEQNGFQNYNGYAWYRKNFTITPPKSAQYVYLNMGNIDDADEVYVNGRLVGASGQMGPLAQTAHGIPRMYPIPRNILNKEGSNLIAVRVFDDFNEGGITGGEINISFDSDQFKMNVDLSGYWDFETSKEVDKSNRKVITYREGKIFVPGFWEARGYNQLDGRAVYTKTFTYPSSLSTNGQVLFAGVIDDVDEVYLNGEKIGSSSQLRRKNRRYSYVSDNYLLRAYDIPDNLLNRGGENTIEIMVRDHTGPGGIYDGPIGITDRETASPIINKSMKDNRSSFKKFLDYWFD
;
A
#
# COMPACT_ATOMS: atom_id res chain seq x y z
N MET A 1 -27.28 -27.58 -41.81
CA MET A 1 -26.38 -27.88 -40.71
C MET A 1 -25.63 -26.60 -40.36
N ASN A 2 -26.16 -25.80 -39.42
CA ASN A 2 -25.54 -24.53 -39.01
C ASN A 2 -24.53 -24.84 -37.91
N LYS A 3 -23.26 -24.56 -38.20
CA LYS A 3 -22.20 -24.58 -37.17
C LYS A 3 -22.28 -23.30 -36.38
N ILE A 4 -22.74 -23.39 -35.13
CA ILE A 4 -22.67 -22.29 -34.16
C ILE A 4 -21.22 -22.22 -33.67
N LEU A 5 -20.53 -21.15 -34.03
CA LEU A 5 -19.20 -20.82 -33.54
C LEU A 5 -19.35 -20.20 -32.16
N ILE A 6 -19.07 -20.96 -31.10
CA ILE A 6 -19.01 -20.42 -29.74
C ILE A 6 -17.67 -19.70 -29.60
N LEU A 7 -17.74 -18.37 -29.60
CA LEU A 7 -16.58 -17.51 -29.31
C LEU A 7 -16.38 -17.51 -27.80
N VAL A 8 -15.44 -18.31 -27.31
CA VAL A 8 -14.99 -18.23 -25.91
C VAL A 8 -14.05 -17.03 -25.80
N ILE A 9 -14.56 -15.93 -25.26
CA ILE A 9 -13.74 -14.76 -24.89
C ILE A 9 -12.98 -15.15 -23.63
N ILE A 10 -11.76 -15.61 -23.78
CA ILE A 10 -10.79 -15.70 -22.68
C ILE A 10 -10.33 -14.28 -22.41
N ILE A 11 -10.87 -13.64 -21.37
CA ILE A 11 -10.32 -12.40 -20.83
C ILE A 11 -9.00 -12.80 -20.14
N ALA A 12 -7.92 -12.81 -20.91
CA ALA A 12 -6.60 -12.83 -20.32
C ALA A 12 -6.39 -11.47 -19.64
N PHE A 13 -6.40 -11.44 -18.33
CA PHE A 13 -5.83 -10.34 -17.56
C PHE A 13 -4.36 -10.23 -17.95
N SER A 14 -4.07 -9.42 -18.97
CA SER A 14 -2.72 -8.94 -19.18
C SER A 14 -2.43 -7.99 -18.02
N ALA A 15 -1.70 -8.48 -17.02
CA ALA A 15 -1.01 -7.62 -16.09
C ALA A 15 -0.17 -6.67 -16.96
N GLY A 16 -0.70 -5.46 -17.20
CA GLY A 16 0.06 -4.40 -17.81
C GLY A 16 1.34 -4.31 -16.99
N ASN A 17 2.50 -4.40 -17.66
CA ASN A 17 3.78 -4.15 -17.05
C ASN A 17 3.78 -2.68 -16.57
N ALA A 18 3.17 -2.42 -15.40
CA ALA A 18 3.61 -1.36 -14.55
C ALA A 18 5.13 -1.52 -14.50
N HIS A 19 5.88 -0.51 -14.82
CA HIS A 19 7.34 -0.52 -14.75
C HIS A 19 7.67 -1.13 -13.40
N ALA A 20 8.15 -2.38 -13.41
CA ALA A 20 8.49 -3.06 -12.16
C ALA A 20 9.50 -2.14 -11.48
N LYS A 21 9.12 -1.54 -10.34
CA LYS A 21 10.03 -0.72 -9.55
C LYS A 21 11.30 -1.51 -9.37
N GLU A 22 12.44 -0.95 -9.74
CA GLU A 22 13.72 -1.60 -9.51
C GLU A 22 14.03 -1.50 -8.02
N LEU A 23 13.48 -2.46 -7.26
CA LEU A 23 13.67 -2.54 -5.83
C LEU A 23 15.04 -3.14 -5.54
N LYS A 24 15.92 -2.36 -4.92
CA LYS A 24 17.22 -2.85 -4.44
C LYS A 24 17.07 -3.49 -3.07
N SER A 25 17.44 -4.76 -2.95
CA SER A 25 17.44 -5.44 -1.64
C SER A 25 18.49 -4.82 -0.73
N LEU A 26 18.09 -4.45 0.49
CA LEU A 26 18.93 -3.89 1.54
C LEU A 26 19.25 -4.93 2.61
N VAL A 27 18.28 -5.77 2.97
CA VAL A 27 18.41 -6.77 4.03
C VAL A 27 17.72 -8.06 3.58
N ASN A 28 18.45 -9.15 3.51
CA ASN A 28 17.87 -10.49 3.35
C ASN A 28 17.34 -10.99 4.70
N LEU A 29 16.08 -11.39 4.72
CA LEU A 29 15.39 -11.86 5.92
C LEU A 29 15.08 -13.36 5.88
N LYS A 30 15.39 -14.08 4.79
CA LYS A 30 15.26 -15.54 4.69
C LYS A 30 16.10 -16.23 5.77
N GLY A 31 15.65 -17.39 6.21
CA GLY A 31 16.35 -18.21 7.21
C GLY A 31 15.55 -18.39 8.49
N TYR A 32 16.21 -18.60 9.63
CA TYR A 32 15.53 -18.91 10.88
C TYR A 32 14.89 -17.69 11.53
N TRP A 33 13.61 -17.85 11.92
CA TRP A 33 12.80 -16.91 12.70
C TRP A 33 12.38 -17.58 14.02
N LYS A 34 12.14 -16.81 15.05
CA LYS A 34 11.45 -17.28 16.23
C LYS A 34 9.97 -17.44 15.95
N PHE A 35 9.36 -18.49 16.46
CA PHE A 35 8.00 -18.90 16.16
C PHE A 35 7.26 -19.40 17.39
N SER A 36 6.00 -19.05 17.52
CA SER A 36 5.09 -19.58 18.52
C SER A 36 3.70 -19.72 17.95
N ILE A 37 3.05 -20.86 18.17
CA ILE A 37 1.62 -21.04 17.96
C ILE A 37 0.83 -20.30 19.05
N GLY A 38 -0.41 -19.94 18.76
CA GLY A 38 -1.29 -19.17 19.64
C GLY A 38 -1.30 -17.68 19.30
N ASP A 39 -1.99 -16.90 20.11
CA ASP A 39 -2.26 -15.50 19.83
C ASP A 39 -2.21 -14.62 21.07
N ASP A 40 -1.27 -13.68 21.08
CA ASP A 40 -1.17 -12.63 22.07
C ASP A 40 -0.64 -11.34 21.40
N PRO A 41 -1.42 -10.26 21.35
CA PRO A 41 -0.99 -8.98 20.76
C PRO A 41 0.27 -8.39 21.40
N GLN A 42 0.62 -8.76 22.64
CA GLN A 42 1.86 -8.33 23.27
C GLN A 42 3.10 -8.85 22.55
N TRP A 43 2.96 -9.90 21.75
CA TRP A 43 4.07 -10.50 20.99
C TRP A 43 4.56 -9.59 19.85
N ALA A 44 3.84 -8.52 19.52
CA ALA A 44 4.31 -7.47 18.63
C ALA A 44 5.37 -6.58 19.30
N SER A 45 5.43 -6.51 20.64
CA SER A 45 6.30 -5.59 21.38
C SER A 45 7.78 -5.99 21.26
N PRO A 46 8.70 -5.03 21.01
CA PRO A 46 10.13 -5.28 21.07
C PRO A 46 10.61 -5.80 22.43
N ASP A 47 9.94 -5.42 23.51
CA ASP A 47 10.31 -5.76 24.89
C ASP A 47 9.83 -7.14 25.32
N TYR A 48 9.04 -7.82 24.48
CA TYR A 48 8.57 -9.18 24.80
C TYR A 48 9.71 -10.19 24.79
N ASN A 49 9.78 -11.02 25.83
CA ASN A 49 10.80 -12.05 25.96
C ASN A 49 10.42 -13.32 25.19
N ASP A 50 10.95 -13.47 23.99
CA ASP A 50 10.76 -14.60 23.09
C ASP A 50 11.89 -15.67 23.18
N SER A 51 12.63 -15.72 24.29
CA SER A 51 13.78 -16.64 24.46
C SER A 51 13.39 -18.13 24.43
N LYS A 52 12.13 -18.43 24.77
CA LYS A 52 11.58 -19.80 24.78
C LYS A 52 10.93 -20.22 23.47
N TRP A 53 10.87 -19.32 22.47
CA TRP A 53 10.22 -19.60 21.19
C TRP A 53 11.05 -20.58 20.35
N THR A 54 10.35 -21.44 19.61
CA THR A 54 10.97 -22.35 18.65
C THR A 54 11.54 -21.57 17.47
N LYS A 55 12.50 -22.14 16.76
CA LYS A 55 13.02 -21.58 15.52
C LYS A 55 12.46 -22.36 14.35
N VAL A 56 11.90 -21.65 13.37
CA VAL A 56 11.40 -22.19 12.10
C VAL A 56 12.12 -21.55 10.93
N PHE A 57 12.21 -22.26 9.82
CA PHE A 57 12.81 -21.70 8.59
C PHE A 57 11.76 -20.92 7.78
N VAL A 58 12.10 -19.74 7.29
CA VAL A 58 11.27 -18.85 6.49
C VAL A 58 12.00 -18.52 5.19
N PRO A 59 11.38 -18.65 4.01
CA PRO A 59 9.99 -19.09 3.78
C PRO A 59 9.86 -20.62 3.78
N GLN A 60 8.88 -21.11 4.50
CA GLN A 60 8.46 -22.51 4.54
C GLN A 60 7.16 -22.60 5.35
N SER A 61 6.23 -23.50 5.00
CA SER A 61 5.03 -23.68 5.80
C SER A 61 5.36 -24.18 7.23
N TRP A 62 4.50 -23.91 8.17
CA TRP A 62 4.74 -24.38 9.54
C TRP A 62 4.60 -25.90 9.68
N GLU A 63 3.82 -26.58 8.78
CA GLU A 63 3.76 -28.05 8.71
C GLU A 63 5.13 -28.64 8.36
N GLN A 64 5.81 -28.05 7.37
CA GLN A 64 7.18 -28.47 6.99
C GLN A 64 8.20 -28.13 8.09
N ASN A 65 7.88 -27.20 8.98
CA ASN A 65 8.66 -26.88 10.18
C ASN A 65 8.29 -27.73 11.41
N GLY A 66 7.41 -28.77 11.24
CA GLY A 66 7.08 -29.74 12.29
C GLY A 66 5.77 -29.49 13.03
N PHE A 67 4.99 -28.48 12.65
CA PHE A 67 3.68 -28.18 13.25
C PHE A 67 2.55 -28.76 12.38
N GLN A 68 2.54 -30.09 12.27
CA GLN A 68 1.59 -30.83 11.42
C GLN A 68 0.14 -30.62 11.84
N ASN A 69 -0.75 -30.37 10.85
CA ASN A 69 -2.18 -30.21 11.01
C ASN A 69 -2.58 -29.08 12.00
N TYR A 70 -1.74 -28.07 12.15
CA TYR A 70 -2.06 -26.91 12.97
C TYR A 70 -2.79 -25.87 12.13
N ASN A 71 -4.00 -25.46 12.53
CA ASN A 71 -4.72 -24.32 12.03
C ASN A 71 -4.96 -23.33 13.17
N GLY A 72 -5.05 -22.05 12.85
CA GLY A 72 -5.25 -20.97 13.84
C GLY A 72 -4.18 -19.90 13.76
N TYR A 73 -3.87 -19.31 14.90
CA TYR A 73 -2.94 -18.19 14.99
C TYR A 73 -1.51 -18.65 15.29
N ALA A 74 -0.55 -18.04 14.60
CA ALA A 74 0.86 -18.18 14.93
C ALA A 74 1.60 -16.85 14.75
N TRP A 75 2.71 -16.70 15.46
CA TRP A 75 3.54 -15.52 15.38
C TRP A 75 4.98 -15.86 15.02
N TYR A 76 5.55 -15.01 14.18
CA TYR A 76 6.96 -15.04 13.79
C TYR A 76 7.66 -13.79 14.30
N ARG A 77 8.90 -13.89 14.74
CA ARG A 77 9.70 -12.73 15.18
C ARG A 77 11.13 -12.84 14.66
N LYS A 78 11.65 -11.71 14.14
CA LYS A 78 13.03 -11.62 13.67
C LYS A 78 13.62 -10.25 13.93
N ASN A 79 14.79 -10.24 14.56
CA ASN A 79 15.60 -9.04 14.67
C ASN A 79 16.41 -8.81 13.40
N PHE A 80 16.60 -7.55 13.03
CA PHE A 80 17.42 -7.12 11.91
C PHE A 80 18.05 -5.76 12.17
N THR A 81 19.12 -5.46 11.43
CA THR A 81 19.74 -4.13 11.41
C THR A 81 19.63 -3.56 9.98
N ILE A 82 19.50 -2.24 9.87
CA ILE A 82 19.38 -1.57 8.59
C ILE A 82 19.92 -0.15 8.67
N THR A 83 20.60 0.28 7.61
CA THR A 83 20.93 1.68 7.37
C THR A 83 20.19 2.13 6.11
N PRO A 84 18.97 2.68 6.24
CA PRO A 84 18.20 3.10 5.08
C PRO A 84 18.92 4.22 4.33
N PRO A 85 18.91 4.24 2.99
CA PRO A 85 19.46 5.34 2.20
C PRO A 85 18.91 6.68 2.65
N LYS A 86 19.73 7.74 2.64
CA LYS A 86 19.29 9.08 3.10
C LYS A 86 18.12 9.64 2.28
N SER A 87 18.03 9.25 1.02
CA SER A 87 16.94 9.62 0.10
C SER A 87 15.64 8.86 0.33
N ALA A 88 15.67 7.70 1.01
CA ALA A 88 14.48 6.91 1.25
C ALA A 88 13.59 7.55 2.32
N GLN A 89 12.34 7.81 1.98
CA GLN A 89 11.28 8.20 2.93
C GLN A 89 10.74 6.97 3.65
N TYR A 90 10.61 5.87 2.93
CA TYR A 90 10.23 4.55 3.43
C TYR A 90 11.01 3.46 2.68
N VAL A 91 11.07 2.29 3.25
CA VAL A 91 11.56 1.07 2.63
C VAL A 91 10.43 0.05 2.55
N TYR A 92 10.54 -0.95 1.71
CA TYR A 92 9.53 -1.99 1.55
C TYR A 92 9.96 -3.27 2.26
N LEU A 93 9.11 -3.80 3.11
CA LEU A 93 9.22 -5.14 3.66
C LEU A 93 8.47 -6.11 2.75
N ASN A 94 9.20 -6.95 2.03
CA ASN A 94 8.64 -8.03 1.24
C ASN A 94 8.56 -9.27 2.14
N MET A 95 7.36 -9.81 2.28
CA MET A 95 7.08 -11.00 3.10
C MET A 95 6.59 -12.19 2.26
N GLY A 96 6.78 -12.09 0.94
CA GLY A 96 6.41 -13.16 0.02
C GLY A 96 4.94 -13.55 0.08
N ASN A 97 4.67 -14.84 0.10
CA ASN A 97 3.33 -15.38 0.23
C ASN A 97 3.09 -15.84 1.67
N ILE A 98 1.96 -15.44 2.23
CA ILE A 98 1.49 -15.85 3.56
C ILE A 98 0.10 -16.48 3.40
N ASP A 99 -0.12 -17.58 4.05
CA ASP A 99 -1.37 -18.32 4.05
C ASP A 99 -1.98 -18.25 5.46
N ASP A 100 -3.20 -17.79 5.66
CA ASP A 100 -4.19 -17.09 4.82
C ASP A 100 -4.09 -15.58 4.97
N ALA A 101 -4.08 -15.09 6.22
CA ALA A 101 -4.13 -13.69 6.60
C ALA A 101 -2.98 -13.32 7.53
N ASP A 102 -2.57 -12.06 7.48
CA ASP A 102 -1.46 -11.58 8.32
C ASP A 102 -1.62 -10.14 8.80
N GLU A 103 -0.95 -9.85 9.90
CA GLU A 103 -0.63 -8.52 10.41
C GLU A 103 0.89 -8.44 10.63
N VAL A 104 1.52 -7.40 10.09
CA VAL A 104 2.96 -7.23 10.20
C VAL A 104 3.29 -5.98 11.00
N TYR A 105 4.16 -6.16 11.99
CA TYR A 105 4.59 -5.11 12.91
C TYR A 105 6.09 -4.88 12.77
N VAL A 106 6.51 -3.62 12.81
CA VAL A 106 7.91 -3.23 12.92
C VAL A 106 8.08 -2.36 14.17
N ASN A 107 8.96 -2.79 15.08
CA ASN A 107 9.19 -2.14 16.37
C ASN A 107 7.86 -1.88 17.15
N GLY A 108 6.96 -2.86 17.14
CA GLY A 108 5.66 -2.79 17.80
C GLY A 108 4.58 -1.97 17.09
N ARG A 109 4.88 -1.42 15.90
CA ARG A 109 3.94 -0.63 15.11
C ARG A 109 3.45 -1.44 13.91
N LEU A 110 2.14 -1.55 13.75
CA LEU A 110 1.52 -2.19 12.58
C LEU A 110 1.93 -1.44 11.30
N VAL A 111 2.56 -2.13 10.37
CA VAL A 111 2.97 -1.58 9.06
C VAL A 111 2.13 -2.11 7.90
N GLY A 112 1.40 -3.19 8.10
CA GLY A 112 0.49 -3.73 7.10
C GLY A 112 -0.26 -4.95 7.58
N ALA A 113 -1.34 -5.25 6.85
CA ALA A 113 -2.17 -6.43 7.03
C ALA A 113 -2.70 -6.88 5.68
N SER A 114 -2.96 -8.17 5.52
CA SER A 114 -3.63 -8.74 4.34
C SER A 114 -4.54 -9.89 4.79
N GLY A 115 -5.66 -10.02 4.12
CA GLY A 115 -6.71 -10.94 4.55
C GLY A 115 -7.49 -10.43 5.76
N GLN A 116 -8.38 -11.25 6.26
CA GLN A 116 -9.14 -11.00 7.48
C GLN A 116 -9.04 -12.22 8.39
N MET A 117 -8.69 -11.99 9.65
CA MET A 117 -8.59 -13.03 10.67
C MET A 117 -9.90 -13.22 11.40
N GLY A 118 -10.07 -14.38 12.05
CA GLY A 118 -11.17 -14.68 12.98
C GLY A 118 -12.42 -15.27 12.32
N PRO A 119 -13.60 -15.16 12.97
CA PRO A 119 -14.79 -15.99 12.63
C PRO A 119 -15.38 -15.68 11.23
N LEU A 120 -14.97 -14.59 10.61
CA LEU A 120 -15.30 -14.23 9.23
C LEU A 120 -14.01 -14.13 8.42
N ALA A 121 -13.13 -15.13 8.58
CA ALA A 121 -11.84 -15.14 7.91
C ALA A 121 -11.96 -14.96 6.39
N GLN A 122 -11.05 -14.17 5.82
CA GLN A 122 -10.92 -14.00 4.37
C GLN A 122 -9.46 -14.20 4.00
N THR A 123 -9.23 -15.18 3.15
CA THR A 123 -7.88 -15.49 2.71
C THR A 123 -7.32 -14.42 1.78
N ALA A 124 -6.04 -14.12 1.95
CA ALA A 124 -5.20 -13.42 0.98
C ALA A 124 -4.13 -14.36 0.39
N HIS A 125 -4.40 -15.67 0.40
CA HIS A 125 -3.53 -16.66 -0.23
C HIS A 125 -3.20 -16.27 -1.68
N GLY A 126 -1.95 -16.45 -2.08
CA GLY A 126 -1.49 -16.11 -3.43
C GLY A 126 -1.24 -14.61 -3.69
N ILE A 127 -1.57 -13.72 -2.76
CA ILE A 127 -1.24 -12.30 -2.86
C ILE A 127 0.15 -12.06 -2.25
N PRO A 128 1.15 -11.59 -3.01
CA PRO A 128 2.46 -11.25 -2.46
C PRO A 128 2.36 -10.07 -1.47
N ARG A 129 3.00 -10.20 -0.31
CA ARG A 129 3.02 -9.17 0.73
C ARG A 129 4.17 -8.20 0.51
N MET A 130 3.85 -6.94 0.37
CA MET A 130 4.82 -5.86 0.30
C MET A 130 4.31 -4.67 1.14
N TYR A 131 4.96 -4.42 2.28
CA TYR A 131 4.54 -3.42 3.25
C TYR A 131 5.56 -2.30 3.36
N PRO A 132 5.16 -1.03 3.15
CA PRO A 132 6.07 0.08 3.36
C PRO A 132 6.35 0.30 4.84
N ILE A 133 7.61 0.47 5.18
CA ILE A 133 8.08 0.81 6.52
C ILE A 133 8.53 2.28 6.51
N PRO A 134 7.86 3.18 7.25
CA PRO A 134 8.32 4.55 7.39
C PRO A 134 9.70 4.61 8.02
N ARG A 135 10.57 5.48 7.49
CA ARG A 135 11.94 5.62 8.00
C ARG A 135 11.99 6.03 9.48
N ASN A 136 11.00 6.78 9.96
CA ASN A 136 10.95 7.30 11.33
C ASN A 136 10.63 6.25 12.39
N ILE A 137 10.17 5.05 12.03
CA ILE A 137 9.96 3.95 12.97
C ILE A 137 11.16 2.99 13.05
N LEU A 138 12.17 3.18 12.19
CA LEU A 138 13.38 2.36 12.16
C LEU A 138 14.47 2.92 13.07
N ASN A 139 15.07 2.04 13.88
CA ASN A 139 16.30 2.32 14.62
C ASN A 139 17.48 2.26 13.66
N LYS A 140 18.11 3.40 13.38
CA LYS A 140 19.17 3.51 12.37
C LYS A 140 20.51 2.94 12.83
N GLU A 141 20.76 2.92 14.13
CA GLU A 141 22.04 2.51 14.76
C GLU A 141 21.88 1.27 15.65
N GLY A 142 20.72 0.64 15.63
CA GLY A 142 20.39 -0.46 16.51
C GLY A 142 19.60 -1.58 15.85
N SER A 143 19.21 -2.53 16.69
CA SER A 143 18.34 -3.62 16.27
C SER A 143 16.92 -3.14 16.07
N ASN A 144 16.27 -3.67 15.05
CA ASN A 144 14.85 -3.55 14.80
C ASN A 144 14.21 -4.92 14.91
N LEU A 145 12.93 -4.98 15.24
CA LEU A 145 12.13 -6.17 15.30
C LEU A 145 11.07 -6.17 14.20
N ILE A 146 10.94 -7.27 13.47
CA ILE A 146 9.74 -7.61 12.72
C ILE A 146 8.99 -8.66 13.53
N ALA A 147 7.69 -8.44 13.76
CA ALA A 147 6.77 -9.45 14.28
C ALA A 147 5.63 -9.63 13.27
N VAL A 148 5.29 -10.87 12.95
CA VAL A 148 4.25 -11.23 12.00
C VAL A 148 3.25 -12.13 12.70
N ARG A 149 2.01 -11.67 12.78
CA ARG A 149 0.86 -12.46 13.20
C ARG A 149 0.26 -13.09 11.96
N VAL A 150 0.09 -14.39 11.95
CA VAL A 150 -0.48 -15.14 10.83
C VAL A 150 -1.69 -15.90 11.34
N PHE A 151 -2.74 -15.95 10.55
CA PHE A 151 -3.90 -16.79 10.75
C PHE A 151 -4.10 -17.65 9.52
N ASP A 152 -4.28 -18.94 9.75
CA ASP A 152 -4.62 -19.94 8.75
C ASP A 152 -5.86 -20.70 9.21
N ASP A 153 -6.81 -20.87 8.31
CA ASP A 153 -8.08 -21.54 8.60
C ASP A 153 -8.05 -23.02 8.17
N PHE A 154 -7.26 -23.36 7.15
CA PHE A 154 -7.27 -24.71 6.60
C PHE A 154 -6.05 -25.04 5.73
N ASN A 155 -5.52 -26.26 5.81
CA ASN A 155 -4.38 -26.84 5.09
C ASN A 155 -3.01 -26.36 5.57
N GLU A 156 -2.17 -25.83 4.63
CA GLU A 156 -0.81 -25.39 4.92
C GLU A 156 -0.83 -23.91 5.31
N GLY A 157 -0.26 -23.59 6.45
CA GLY A 157 -0.22 -22.22 6.94
C GLY A 157 1.20 -21.63 7.04
N GLY A 158 1.26 -20.31 7.22
CA GLY A 158 2.50 -19.61 7.51
C GLY A 158 3.07 -18.80 6.36
N ILE A 159 4.37 -18.46 6.46
CA ILE A 159 5.10 -17.71 5.43
C ILE A 159 5.70 -18.74 4.46
N THR A 160 4.97 -19.00 3.36
CA THR A 160 5.15 -20.20 2.55
C THR A 160 6.11 -20.04 1.38
N GLY A 161 6.35 -18.82 0.89
CA GLY A 161 7.20 -18.65 -0.29
C GLY A 161 7.52 -17.21 -0.65
N GLY A 162 8.29 -17.03 -1.71
CA GLY A 162 8.60 -15.73 -2.30
C GLY A 162 9.84 -15.05 -1.71
N GLU A 163 9.95 -13.74 -1.97
CA GLU A 163 11.04 -12.93 -1.47
C GLU A 163 10.75 -12.42 -0.05
N ILE A 164 11.69 -12.66 0.86
CA ILE A 164 11.64 -12.21 2.24
C ILE A 164 12.84 -11.29 2.46
N ASN A 165 12.63 -10.00 2.29
CA ASN A 165 13.71 -9.01 2.37
C ASN A 165 13.16 -7.61 2.70
N ILE A 166 14.06 -6.70 3.05
CA ILE A 166 13.77 -5.27 3.00
C ILE A 166 14.43 -4.71 1.76
N SER A 167 13.65 -4.01 0.96
CA SER A 167 14.09 -3.38 -0.27
C SER A 167 13.77 -1.88 -0.30
N PHE A 168 14.35 -1.20 -1.22
CA PHE A 168 14.17 0.24 -1.39
C PHE A 168 14.10 0.57 -2.88
N ASP A 169 13.21 1.49 -3.21
CA ASP A 169 13.10 2.08 -4.53
C ASP A 169 14.11 3.21 -4.66
N SER A 170 15.12 3.04 -5.54
CA SER A 170 16.15 4.07 -5.75
C SER A 170 15.61 5.32 -6.43
N ASP A 171 14.44 5.22 -7.04
CA ASP A 171 13.78 6.31 -7.75
C ASP A 171 12.76 7.06 -6.86
N GLN A 172 12.74 6.79 -5.55
CA GLN A 172 11.92 7.57 -4.62
C GLN A 172 12.29 9.05 -4.67
N PHE A 173 11.29 9.87 -4.95
CA PHE A 173 11.45 11.31 -4.95
C PHE A 173 11.31 11.86 -3.54
N LYS A 174 12.27 12.68 -3.13
CA LYS A 174 12.20 13.35 -1.83
C LYS A 174 11.22 14.51 -1.90
N MET A 175 10.13 14.42 -1.16
CA MET A 175 9.20 15.53 -0.94
C MET A 175 9.75 16.51 0.10
N ASN A 176 9.45 17.81 -0.02
CA ASN A 176 9.78 18.80 1.00
C ASN A 176 8.97 18.55 2.28
N VAL A 177 7.72 18.10 2.12
CA VAL A 177 6.88 17.58 3.21
C VAL A 177 6.41 16.18 2.81
N ASP A 178 6.89 15.16 3.53
CA ASP A 178 6.45 13.79 3.36
C ASP A 178 5.11 13.58 4.06
N LEU A 179 4.13 13.11 3.33
CA LEU A 179 2.79 12.81 3.84
C LEU A 179 2.49 11.30 3.83
N SER A 180 3.45 10.47 3.43
CA SER A 180 3.32 9.02 3.56
C SER A 180 3.15 8.60 5.03
N GLY A 181 2.63 7.40 5.25
CA GLY A 181 2.41 6.88 6.61
C GLY A 181 0.94 6.74 6.96
N TYR A 182 0.60 6.79 8.25
CA TYR A 182 -0.77 6.62 8.71
C TYR A 182 -1.63 7.85 8.45
N TRP A 183 -2.82 7.61 7.91
CA TRP A 183 -3.91 8.55 7.70
C TRP A 183 -5.13 8.10 8.48
N ASP A 184 -5.95 9.00 8.96
CA ASP A 184 -7.29 8.67 9.40
C ASP A 184 -8.12 8.26 8.18
N PHE A 185 -8.95 7.24 8.33
CA PHE A 185 -9.63 6.57 7.23
C PHE A 185 -11.05 6.26 7.60
N GLU A 186 -11.98 6.75 6.79
CA GLU A 186 -13.40 6.46 6.90
C GLU A 186 -13.87 5.86 5.58
N THR A 187 -14.71 4.83 5.64
CA THR A 187 -15.23 4.19 4.46
C THR A 187 -16.72 3.91 4.58
N SER A 188 -17.43 3.96 3.44
CA SER A 188 -18.81 3.56 3.32
C SER A 188 -18.98 2.58 2.16
N LYS A 189 -19.53 1.40 2.45
CA LYS A 189 -19.96 0.43 1.44
C LYS A 189 -21.46 0.51 1.26
N GLU A 190 -21.90 0.76 0.03
CA GLU A 190 -23.32 0.65 -0.34
C GLU A 190 -23.61 -0.78 -0.80
N VAL A 191 -24.46 -1.49 -0.05
CA VAL A 191 -24.93 -2.82 -0.43
C VAL A 191 -26.40 -2.74 -0.76
N ASP A 192 -26.77 -3.00 -2.00
CA ASP A 192 -28.18 -3.17 -2.38
C ASP A 192 -28.60 -4.61 -2.05
N LYS A 193 -29.39 -4.74 -0.97
CA LYS A 193 -30.09 -5.99 -0.65
C LYS A 193 -31.58 -5.81 -0.89
N SER A 194 -32.04 -6.20 -2.05
CA SER A 194 -33.46 -6.22 -2.39
C SER A 194 -34.14 -4.82 -2.31
N ASN A 195 -33.55 -3.82 -2.98
CA ASN A 195 -33.97 -2.41 -2.96
C ASN A 195 -33.84 -1.70 -1.60
N ARG A 196 -33.15 -2.26 -0.64
CA ARG A 196 -32.77 -1.58 0.61
C ARG A 196 -31.26 -1.30 0.57
N LYS A 197 -30.94 -0.03 0.40
CA LYS A 197 -29.57 0.46 0.46
C LYS A 197 -29.05 0.33 1.91
N VAL A 198 -28.10 -0.57 2.14
CA VAL A 198 -27.42 -0.68 3.42
C VAL A 198 -26.04 -0.04 3.27
N ILE A 199 -25.79 1.00 4.06
CA ILE A 199 -24.48 1.65 4.12
C ILE A 199 -23.78 1.11 5.36
N THR A 200 -22.62 0.50 5.15
CA THR A 200 -21.74 0.07 6.23
C THR A 200 -20.62 1.07 6.36
N TYR A 201 -20.44 1.66 7.53
CA TYR A 201 -19.35 2.57 7.85
C TYR A 201 -18.27 1.84 8.63
N ARG A 202 -17.02 2.15 8.32
CA ARG A 202 -15.86 1.73 9.10
C ARG A 202 -14.91 2.92 9.23
N GLU A 203 -14.38 3.10 10.43
CA GLU A 203 -13.39 4.11 10.76
C GLU A 203 -12.12 3.43 11.25
N GLY A 204 -10.97 4.07 11.03
CA GLY A 204 -9.69 3.56 11.49
C GLY A 204 -8.51 4.37 10.99
N LYS A 205 -7.36 3.74 10.99
CA LYS A 205 -6.14 4.29 10.40
C LYS A 205 -5.66 3.37 9.29
N ILE A 206 -5.28 3.97 8.16
CA ILE A 206 -4.72 3.25 7.03
C ILE A 206 -3.33 3.78 6.70
N PHE A 207 -2.43 2.88 6.30
CA PHE A 207 -1.11 3.28 5.83
C PHE A 207 -1.13 3.65 4.35
N VAL A 208 -0.65 4.85 4.01
CA VAL A 208 -0.55 5.37 2.65
C VAL A 208 0.93 5.51 2.25
N PRO A 209 1.35 5.00 1.08
CA PRO A 209 0.56 4.32 0.06
C PRO A 209 0.27 2.85 0.37
N GLY A 210 -0.80 2.32 -0.22
CA GLY A 210 -1.17 0.91 -0.18
C GLY A 210 -2.62 0.69 -0.57
N PHE A 211 -2.91 -0.44 -1.19
CA PHE A 211 -4.30 -0.84 -1.42
C PHE A 211 -5.01 -1.05 -0.10
N TRP A 212 -6.26 -0.65 -0.01
CA TRP A 212 -7.03 -0.81 1.23
C TRP A 212 -7.34 -2.28 1.54
N GLU A 213 -7.41 -3.17 0.52
CA GLU A 213 -7.52 -4.62 0.72
C GLU A 213 -6.29 -5.18 1.45
N ALA A 214 -5.09 -4.73 1.06
CA ALA A 214 -3.84 -5.09 1.73
C ALA A 214 -3.68 -4.42 3.13
N ARG A 215 -4.70 -3.72 3.60
CA ARG A 215 -4.77 -3.04 4.91
C ARG A 215 -5.95 -3.49 5.74
N GLY A 216 -6.55 -4.65 5.40
CA GLY A 216 -7.67 -5.25 6.14
C GLY A 216 -9.05 -4.77 5.74
N TYR A 217 -9.20 -3.98 4.66
CA TYR A 217 -10.49 -3.53 4.14
C TYR A 217 -10.87 -4.34 2.89
N ASN A 218 -10.91 -5.66 3.04
CA ASN A 218 -11.16 -6.59 1.94
C ASN A 218 -12.53 -6.36 1.27
N GLN A 219 -12.56 -6.50 -0.06
CA GLN A 219 -13.78 -6.34 -0.89
C GLN A 219 -14.50 -5.01 -0.65
N LEU A 220 -13.74 -3.96 -0.38
CA LEU A 220 -14.28 -2.64 -0.21
C LEU A 220 -14.42 -1.97 -1.58
N ASP A 221 -15.59 -2.13 -2.23
CA ASP A 221 -15.99 -1.24 -3.32
C ASP A 221 -16.80 -0.10 -2.73
N GLY A 222 -16.58 1.15 -3.16
CA GLY A 222 -17.36 2.28 -2.68
C GLY A 222 -16.57 3.55 -2.47
N ARG A 223 -16.83 4.23 -1.34
CA ARG A 223 -16.20 5.51 -1.03
C ARG A 223 -15.35 5.41 0.23
N ALA A 224 -14.21 6.08 0.19
CA ALA A 224 -13.36 6.28 1.35
C ALA A 224 -12.90 7.73 1.45
N VAL A 225 -12.68 8.20 2.67
CA VAL A 225 -12.10 9.50 2.97
C VAL A 225 -10.81 9.26 3.76
N TYR A 226 -9.73 9.80 3.25
CA TYR A 226 -8.43 9.81 3.89
C TYR A 226 -8.18 11.20 4.46
N THR A 227 -7.87 11.31 5.73
CA THR A 227 -7.57 12.59 6.38
C THR A 227 -6.18 12.56 7.01
N LYS A 228 -5.41 13.62 6.76
CA LYS A 228 -4.07 13.80 7.34
C LYS A 228 -3.87 15.22 7.84
N THR A 229 -3.58 15.34 9.13
CA THR A 229 -3.10 16.58 9.73
C THR A 229 -1.58 16.60 9.76
N PHE A 230 -0.96 17.71 9.41
CA PHE A 230 0.49 17.89 9.37
C PHE A 230 0.88 19.35 9.63
N THR A 231 2.10 19.58 10.12
CA THR A 231 2.67 20.92 10.25
C THR A 231 3.47 21.26 8.98
N TYR A 232 3.15 22.39 8.33
CA TYR A 232 3.94 22.87 7.20
C TYR A 232 5.14 23.70 7.71
N PRO A 233 6.40 23.37 7.32
CA PRO A 233 7.58 24.02 7.85
C PRO A 233 7.61 25.54 7.59
N SER A 234 7.93 26.32 8.61
CA SER A 234 8.06 27.79 8.48
C SER A 234 9.21 28.25 7.57
N SER A 235 10.18 27.36 7.31
CA SER A 235 11.31 27.60 6.40
C SER A 235 10.98 27.47 4.92
N LEU A 236 9.82 26.88 4.57
CA LEU A 236 9.41 26.65 3.19
C LEU A 236 8.49 27.76 2.67
N SER A 237 8.56 28.03 1.35
CA SER A 237 7.60 28.92 0.68
C SER A 237 6.23 28.24 0.60
N THR A 238 5.16 29.02 0.66
CA THR A 238 3.78 28.56 0.42
C THR A 238 3.35 28.74 -1.03
N ASN A 239 4.12 29.48 -1.85
CA ASN A 239 3.81 29.75 -3.24
C ASN A 239 4.42 28.71 -4.16
N GLY A 240 3.70 28.39 -5.23
CA GLY A 240 4.16 27.46 -6.27
C GLY A 240 4.34 26.02 -5.75
N GLN A 241 3.58 25.62 -4.75
CA GLN A 241 3.65 24.27 -4.20
C GLN A 241 2.72 23.31 -4.96
N VAL A 242 3.14 22.05 -5.02
CA VAL A 242 2.39 20.94 -5.64
C VAL A 242 2.21 19.83 -4.61
N LEU A 243 0.97 19.42 -4.44
CA LEU A 243 0.62 18.22 -3.67
C LEU A 243 0.65 17.01 -4.60
N PHE A 244 1.46 16.03 -4.27
CA PHE A 244 1.36 14.67 -4.79
C PHE A 244 0.46 13.84 -3.88
N ALA A 245 -0.65 13.37 -4.44
CA ALA A 245 -1.59 12.48 -3.75
C ALA A 245 -1.42 11.01 -4.17
N GLY A 246 -0.34 10.71 -4.88
CA GLY A 246 0.01 9.36 -5.30
C GLY A 246 -0.74 8.87 -6.53
N VAL A 247 -0.77 7.56 -6.70
CA VAL A 247 -1.59 6.87 -7.70
C VAL A 247 -2.80 6.28 -6.99
N ILE A 248 -3.99 6.60 -7.50
CA ILE A 248 -5.27 6.29 -6.85
C ILE A 248 -6.14 5.47 -7.80
N ASP A 249 -6.75 4.44 -7.28
CA ASP A 249 -7.79 3.66 -7.95
C ASP A 249 -9.16 4.00 -7.37
N ASP A 250 -10.17 4.44 -8.10
CA ASP A 250 -10.31 4.92 -9.49
C ASP A 250 -10.24 6.45 -9.60
N VAL A 251 -11.19 7.15 -8.92
CA VAL A 251 -11.37 8.60 -8.99
C VAL A 251 -11.23 9.24 -7.61
N ASP A 252 -10.80 10.50 -7.62
CA ASP A 252 -10.56 11.24 -6.39
C ASP A 252 -11.01 12.70 -6.45
N GLU A 253 -11.19 13.25 -5.27
CA GLU A 253 -11.28 14.68 -4.97
C GLU A 253 -10.36 15.02 -3.81
N VAL A 254 -9.61 16.10 -3.93
CA VAL A 254 -8.59 16.49 -2.94
C VAL A 254 -8.89 17.88 -2.39
N TYR A 255 -8.86 17.97 -1.08
CA TYR A 255 -9.10 19.20 -0.31
C TYR A 255 -7.90 19.50 0.58
N LEU A 256 -7.55 20.77 0.70
CA LEU A 256 -6.55 21.27 1.65
C LEU A 256 -7.19 22.37 2.47
N ASN A 257 -7.15 22.25 3.81
CA ASN A 257 -7.76 23.18 4.75
C ASN A 257 -9.24 23.48 4.42
N GLY A 258 -9.99 22.47 3.95
CA GLY A 258 -11.40 22.56 3.58
C GLY A 258 -11.67 23.13 2.16
N GLU A 259 -10.64 23.60 1.44
CA GLU A 259 -10.77 24.10 0.08
C GLU A 259 -10.40 23.00 -0.94
N LYS A 260 -11.26 22.78 -1.95
CA LYS A 260 -11.00 21.83 -3.03
C LYS A 260 -9.88 22.31 -3.94
N ILE A 261 -8.76 21.59 -3.97
CA ILE A 261 -7.60 21.92 -4.82
C ILE A 261 -7.56 21.12 -6.11
N GLY A 262 -8.26 19.99 -6.19
CA GLY A 262 -8.26 19.20 -7.42
C GLY A 262 -9.12 17.95 -7.42
N SER A 263 -9.14 17.30 -8.60
CA SER A 263 -9.75 15.98 -8.81
C SER A 263 -9.16 15.32 -10.06
N SER A 264 -9.24 13.99 -10.18
CA SER A 264 -8.82 13.24 -11.37
C SER A 264 -9.52 13.74 -12.65
N SER A 265 -10.80 14.09 -12.57
CA SER A 265 -11.56 14.64 -13.70
C SER A 265 -11.03 15.99 -14.18
N GLN A 266 -10.50 16.83 -13.30
CA GLN A 266 -9.89 18.12 -13.66
C GLN A 266 -8.52 17.93 -14.31
N LEU A 267 -7.71 16.98 -13.84
CA LEU A 267 -6.42 16.65 -14.44
C LEU A 267 -6.60 16.23 -15.91
N ARG A 268 -7.60 15.40 -16.20
CA ARG A 268 -7.94 14.99 -17.57
C ARG A 268 -8.36 16.15 -18.46
N ARG A 269 -9.15 17.10 -17.96
CA ARG A 269 -9.60 18.27 -18.73
C ARG A 269 -8.45 19.24 -19.05
N LYS A 270 -7.55 19.46 -18.10
CA LYS A 270 -6.40 20.37 -18.28
C LYS A 270 -5.37 19.84 -19.28
N ASN A 271 -5.27 18.53 -19.44
CA ASN A 271 -4.25 17.93 -20.28
C ASN A 271 -4.82 16.79 -21.12
N ARG A 272 -5.06 17.04 -22.43
CA ARG A 272 -5.51 16.02 -23.39
C ARG A 272 -4.59 14.78 -23.43
N ARG A 273 -3.34 14.90 -22.98
CA ARG A 273 -2.40 13.77 -22.88
C ARG A 273 -2.83 12.72 -21.85
N TYR A 274 -3.66 13.09 -20.88
CA TYR A 274 -4.23 12.15 -19.91
C TYR A 274 -5.49 11.41 -20.43
N SER A 275 -6.05 11.80 -21.57
CA SER A 275 -7.27 11.19 -22.09
C SER A 275 -7.16 9.72 -22.46
N TYR A 276 -5.93 9.21 -22.61
CA TYR A 276 -5.62 7.81 -22.96
C TYR A 276 -5.10 6.97 -21.78
N VAL A 277 -4.95 7.57 -20.60
CA VAL A 277 -4.50 6.87 -19.40
C VAL A 277 -5.72 6.54 -18.55
N SER A 278 -5.87 5.28 -18.11
CA SER A 278 -6.87 4.94 -17.11
C SER A 278 -6.61 5.73 -15.82
N ASP A 279 -7.66 6.10 -15.09
CA ASP A 279 -7.51 6.80 -13.81
C ASP A 279 -6.62 6.01 -12.86
N ASN A 280 -6.71 4.69 -12.87
CA ASN A 280 -5.96 3.77 -12.02
C ASN A 280 -4.44 3.90 -12.11
N TYR A 281 -3.89 4.45 -13.19
CA TYR A 281 -2.44 4.62 -13.38
C TYR A 281 -1.98 6.08 -13.38
N LEU A 282 -2.92 7.01 -13.18
CA LEU A 282 -2.61 8.43 -13.22
C LEU A 282 -1.99 8.88 -11.90
N LEU A 283 -0.78 9.44 -11.96
CA LEU A 283 -0.18 10.13 -10.82
C LEU A 283 -0.95 11.43 -10.54
N ARG A 284 -1.47 11.56 -9.34
CA ARG A 284 -2.19 12.74 -8.86
C ARG A 284 -1.19 13.79 -8.40
N ALA A 285 -1.15 14.90 -9.11
CA ALA A 285 -0.34 16.06 -8.77
C ALA A 285 -1.20 17.33 -8.94
N TYR A 286 -1.47 18.00 -7.84
CA TYR A 286 -2.37 19.14 -7.75
C TYR A 286 -1.62 20.38 -7.33
N ASP A 287 -1.84 21.49 -8.08
CA ASP A 287 -1.32 22.79 -7.69
C ASP A 287 -2.03 23.28 -6.44
N ILE A 288 -1.26 23.67 -5.44
CA ILE A 288 -1.78 24.28 -4.23
C ILE A 288 -1.93 25.79 -4.50
N PRO A 289 -3.13 26.36 -4.31
CA PRO A 289 -3.32 27.81 -4.38
C PRO A 289 -2.36 28.54 -3.42
N ASP A 290 -1.80 29.67 -3.89
CA ASP A 290 -0.93 30.50 -3.05
C ASP A 290 -1.70 30.95 -1.78
N ASN A 291 -1.00 30.97 -0.66
CA ASN A 291 -1.51 31.31 0.68
C ASN A 291 -2.56 30.35 1.29
N LEU A 292 -2.84 29.21 0.69
CA LEU A 292 -3.74 28.20 1.27
C LEU A 292 -3.04 27.38 2.39
N LEU A 293 -1.72 27.22 2.34
CA LEU A 293 -0.93 26.56 3.37
C LEU A 293 -0.69 27.47 4.58
N ASN A 294 -1.01 26.98 5.76
CA ASN A 294 -0.68 27.63 7.04
C ASN A 294 0.80 27.43 7.35
N ARG A 295 1.64 28.39 6.98
CA ARG A 295 3.09 28.34 7.17
C ARG A 295 3.48 28.33 8.67
N GLY A 296 4.23 27.34 9.09
CA GLY A 296 4.59 27.12 10.50
C GLY A 296 3.44 26.60 11.36
N GLY A 297 2.27 26.36 10.76
CA GLY A 297 1.06 25.92 11.43
C GLY A 297 0.54 24.58 10.94
N GLU A 298 -0.57 24.17 11.53
CA GLU A 298 -1.27 22.95 11.20
C GLU A 298 -2.08 23.11 9.91
N ASN A 299 -2.07 22.07 9.10
CA ASN A 299 -2.83 21.93 7.86
C ASN A 299 -3.50 20.58 7.83
N THR A 300 -4.65 20.49 7.16
CA THR A 300 -5.39 19.24 6.97
C THR A 300 -5.60 18.98 5.49
N ILE A 301 -5.24 17.77 5.05
CA ILE A 301 -5.56 17.25 3.72
C ILE A 301 -6.64 16.20 3.88
N GLU A 302 -7.66 16.29 3.01
CA GLU A 302 -8.66 15.27 2.83
C GLU A 302 -8.63 14.79 1.37
N ILE A 303 -8.58 13.46 1.19
CA ILE A 303 -8.65 12.83 -0.13
C ILE A 303 -9.86 11.89 -0.13
N MET A 304 -10.86 12.24 -0.92
CA MET A 304 -12.03 11.40 -1.14
C MET A 304 -11.75 10.49 -2.33
N VAL A 305 -11.76 9.19 -2.11
CA VAL A 305 -11.55 8.17 -3.14
C VAL A 305 -12.85 7.43 -3.38
N ARG A 306 -13.14 7.16 -4.65
CA ARG A 306 -14.22 6.27 -5.04
C ARG A 306 -13.68 5.21 -5.97
N ASP A 307 -13.77 3.99 -5.51
CA ASP A 307 -13.47 2.77 -6.26
C ASP A 307 -14.77 2.08 -6.67
N HIS A 308 -14.78 1.53 -7.89
CA HIS A 308 -15.96 0.89 -8.45
C HIS A 308 -15.86 -0.63 -8.39
N THR A 309 -14.68 -1.18 -8.57
CA THR A 309 -14.42 -2.64 -8.55
C THR A 309 -12.94 -2.93 -8.42
N GLY A 310 -12.60 -3.99 -7.69
CA GLY A 310 -11.25 -4.50 -7.60
C GLY A 310 -10.45 -3.90 -6.45
N PRO A 311 -9.12 -3.87 -6.52
CA PRO A 311 -8.29 -3.26 -5.49
C PRO A 311 -8.38 -1.73 -5.54
N GLY A 312 -8.72 -1.11 -4.41
CA GLY A 312 -8.91 0.33 -4.32
C GLY A 312 -7.89 1.06 -3.42
N GLY A 313 -7.94 2.39 -3.45
CA GLY A 313 -7.18 3.24 -2.54
C GLY A 313 -6.04 4.03 -3.17
N ILE A 314 -5.26 4.69 -2.30
CA ILE A 314 -4.02 5.41 -2.67
C ILE A 314 -2.87 4.41 -2.61
N TYR A 315 -2.64 3.68 -3.71
CA TYR A 315 -1.83 2.46 -3.65
C TYR A 315 -0.34 2.66 -3.98
N ASP A 316 0.05 3.76 -4.64
CA ASP A 316 1.45 4.05 -4.94
C ASP A 316 1.78 5.54 -4.72
N GLY A 317 3.07 5.85 -4.52
CA GLY A 317 3.56 7.21 -4.31
C GLY A 317 3.99 7.91 -5.60
N PRO A 318 4.55 9.12 -5.48
CA PRO A 318 4.90 9.82 -4.23
C PRO A 318 3.70 10.46 -3.52
N ILE A 319 3.79 10.61 -2.19
CA ILE A 319 2.79 11.26 -1.35
C ILE A 319 3.46 12.39 -0.58
N GLY A 320 3.10 13.63 -0.85
CA GLY A 320 3.75 14.76 -0.18
C GLY A 320 3.61 16.07 -0.92
N ILE A 321 4.23 17.12 -0.36
CA ILE A 321 4.25 18.46 -0.94
C ILE A 321 5.69 18.81 -1.33
N THR A 322 5.86 19.37 -2.52
CA THR A 322 7.13 19.93 -2.99
C THR A 322 6.88 21.14 -3.90
N ASP A 323 7.94 21.90 -4.18
CA ASP A 323 7.87 23.00 -5.12
C ASP A 323 7.71 22.52 -6.58
N ARG A 324 7.24 23.44 -7.44
CA ARG A 324 6.98 23.16 -8.84
C ARG A 324 8.21 22.75 -9.63
N GLU A 325 9.38 23.27 -9.28
CA GLU A 325 10.63 22.92 -9.96
C GLU A 325 10.95 21.43 -9.74
N THR A 326 10.87 20.98 -8.50
CA THR A 326 11.02 19.56 -8.13
C THR A 326 9.89 18.67 -8.67
N ALA A 327 8.65 19.18 -8.70
CA ALA A 327 7.49 18.43 -9.17
C ALA A 327 7.50 18.14 -10.67
N SER A 328 7.95 19.10 -11.49
CA SER A 328 7.83 19.04 -12.95
C SER A 328 8.54 17.83 -13.57
N PRO A 329 9.79 17.47 -13.22
CA PRO A 329 10.44 16.25 -13.70
C PRO A 329 9.69 14.97 -13.33
N ILE A 330 9.14 14.89 -12.11
CA ILE A 330 8.39 13.73 -11.61
C ILE A 330 7.14 13.50 -12.46
N ILE A 331 6.35 14.57 -12.66
CA ILE A 331 5.14 14.54 -13.47
C ILE A 331 5.45 14.13 -14.92
N ASN A 332 6.50 14.71 -15.50
CA ASN A 332 6.91 14.40 -16.88
C ASN A 332 7.38 12.95 -17.04
N LYS A 333 8.13 12.40 -16.07
CA LYS A 333 8.55 10.99 -16.06
C LYS A 333 7.32 10.08 -16.01
N SER A 334 6.41 10.29 -15.06
CA SER A 334 5.17 9.50 -14.93
C SER A 334 4.33 9.50 -16.21
N MET A 335 4.18 10.67 -16.85
CA MET A 335 3.46 10.77 -18.13
C MET A 335 4.14 10.00 -19.27
N LYS A 336 5.49 9.97 -19.30
CA LYS A 336 6.26 9.24 -20.31
C LYS A 336 6.12 7.73 -20.12
N ASP A 337 6.20 7.26 -18.88
CA ASP A 337 6.10 5.84 -18.53
C ASP A 337 4.71 5.30 -18.88
N ASN A 338 3.65 6.03 -18.56
CA ASN A 338 2.28 5.67 -18.91
C ASN A 338 2.04 5.60 -20.42
N ARG A 339 2.64 6.48 -21.22
CA ARG A 339 2.56 6.41 -22.69
C ARG A 339 3.27 5.20 -23.26
N SER A 340 4.45 4.86 -22.71
CA SER A 340 5.21 3.67 -23.14
C SER A 340 4.40 2.40 -22.90
N SER A 341 3.71 2.31 -21.77
CA SER A 341 2.84 1.17 -21.42
C SER A 341 1.63 1.09 -22.34
N PHE A 342 0.98 2.23 -22.64
CA PHE A 342 -0.14 2.28 -23.57
C PHE A 342 0.27 1.93 -25.02
N LYS A 343 1.44 2.44 -25.47
CA LYS A 343 1.98 2.09 -26.79
C LYS A 343 2.26 0.59 -26.90
N LYS A 344 2.89 -0.03 -25.89
CA LYS A 344 3.11 -1.49 -25.86
C LYS A 344 1.81 -2.27 -25.87
N PHE A 345 0.75 -1.77 -25.20
CA PHE A 345 -0.58 -2.38 -25.24
C PHE A 345 -1.16 -2.33 -26.66
N LEU A 346 -1.06 -1.18 -27.35
CA LEU A 346 -1.54 -1.06 -28.74
C LEU A 346 -0.75 -1.95 -29.70
N ASP A 347 0.59 -1.94 -29.60
CA ASP A 347 1.47 -2.75 -30.44
C ASP A 347 1.16 -4.26 -30.26
N TYR A 348 0.74 -4.71 -29.07
CA TYR A 348 0.36 -6.10 -28.80
C TYR A 348 -1.00 -6.51 -29.41
N TRP A 349 -1.93 -5.57 -29.60
CA TRP A 349 -3.29 -5.87 -30.06
C TRP A 349 -3.53 -5.58 -31.54
N PHE A 350 -2.66 -4.80 -32.18
CA PHE A 350 -2.83 -4.35 -33.56
C PHE A 350 -1.69 -4.78 -34.52
N ASP A 351 -0.66 -5.48 -34.02
CA ASP A 351 0.30 -6.27 -34.79
C ASP A 351 -0.11 -7.75 -34.77
#